data_ad3ac2614a3ea0da4f1e65a94c906bb7
#
_entry.id   ad3ac2614a3ea0da4f1e65a94c906bb7
#
_cell.length_a   1.000
_cell.length_b   1.000
_cell.length_c   1.000
_cell.angle_alpha   90.00
_cell.angle_beta   90.00
_cell.angle_gamma   90.00
#
_symmetry.space_group_name_H-M   'P 1'
#
loop_
_entity.id
_entity.type
_entity.pdbx_description
1 polymer ?
#
loop_
_entity_poly.entity_id
_entity_poly.type
_entity_poly.pdbx_seq_one_letter_code
_entity_poly.pdbx_strand_id
1 'polypeptide(L)'
;VFGYNFTRDEIKKAFEIYNEDIDKAHKTYASYNLPSVYALMLTNKDSVTRVYYGDLYRENGHYMAKKTPYFDAIDTLLRARIKYVAGGQTSYIHNLAGDGVSSAKDNKEVLVSVRYGQDLMSKTDTEGGKYGRNSGMLTLIANNPDLKLADGETITVNMGAAHKNQ
;
A
#
# COMPACT_ATOMS: atom_id res chain seq x y z
N VAL A 1 -3.96 18.04 -23.74
CA VAL A 1 -3.18 16.89 -24.03
C VAL A 1 -3.98 15.69 -24.52
N PHE A 2 -5.24 15.54 -24.25
CA PHE A 2 -5.99 14.35 -24.62
C PHE A 2 -7.23 14.76 -25.40
N GLY A 3 -7.07 14.87 -26.74
CA GLY A 3 -8.14 15.22 -27.65
C GLY A 3 -9.08 14.08 -27.99
N TYR A 4 -9.06 12.97 -27.22
CA TYR A 4 -9.99 11.86 -27.45
C TYR A 4 -11.18 11.99 -26.51
N ASN A 5 -12.37 12.14 -27.11
CA ASN A 5 -13.63 12.14 -26.38
C ASN A 5 -14.21 10.72 -26.41
N PHE A 6 -14.18 10.03 -25.28
CA PHE A 6 -14.84 8.75 -25.15
C PHE A 6 -16.34 8.88 -25.29
N THR A 7 -16.94 7.99 -26.08
CA THR A 7 -18.38 7.85 -26.15
C THR A 7 -18.92 7.19 -24.88
N ARG A 8 -20.21 7.38 -24.60
CA ARG A 8 -20.86 6.75 -23.45
C ARG A 8 -20.73 5.23 -23.46
N ASP A 9 -20.78 4.62 -24.62
CA ASP A 9 -20.71 3.15 -24.78
C ASP A 9 -19.29 2.64 -24.54
N GLU A 10 -18.27 3.37 -24.98
CA GLU A 10 -16.86 3.04 -24.68
C GLU A 10 -16.58 3.13 -23.18
N ILE A 11 -17.10 4.16 -22.52
CA ILE A 11 -16.97 4.31 -21.07
C ILE A 11 -17.66 3.15 -20.35
N LYS A 12 -18.88 2.80 -20.74
CA LYS A 12 -19.62 1.67 -20.17
C LYS A 12 -18.86 0.37 -20.34
N LYS A 13 -18.37 0.10 -21.55
CA LYS A 13 -17.60 -1.11 -21.85
C LYS A 13 -16.29 -1.16 -21.04
N ALA A 14 -15.62 -0.03 -20.84
CA ALA A 14 -14.41 0.03 -19.99
C ALA A 14 -14.72 -0.34 -18.53
N PHE A 15 -15.85 0.12 -17.99
CA PHE A 15 -16.29 -0.27 -16.64
C PHE A 15 -16.69 -1.74 -16.54
N GLU A 16 -17.31 -2.31 -17.56
CA GLU A 16 -17.63 -3.74 -17.61
C GLU A 16 -16.34 -4.57 -17.55
N ILE A 17 -15.36 -4.26 -18.41
CA ILE A 17 -14.05 -4.91 -18.44
C ILE A 17 -13.33 -4.75 -17.11
N TYR A 18 -13.32 -3.56 -16.53
CA TYR A 18 -12.71 -3.31 -15.22
C TYR A 18 -13.35 -4.15 -14.11
N ASN A 19 -14.69 -4.19 -14.07
CA ASN A 19 -15.42 -4.96 -13.06
C ASN A 19 -15.20 -6.47 -13.20
N GLU A 20 -15.07 -6.98 -14.42
CA GLU A 20 -14.72 -8.38 -14.67
C GLU A 20 -13.29 -8.68 -14.23
N ASP A 21 -12.35 -7.78 -14.53
CA ASP A 21 -10.94 -7.98 -14.21
C ASP A 21 -10.65 -7.91 -12.72
N ILE A 22 -11.35 -7.03 -12.00
CA ILE A 22 -11.18 -6.84 -10.55
C ILE A 22 -11.51 -8.11 -9.74
N ASP A 23 -12.38 -8.97 -10.24
CA ASP A 23 -12.77 -10.21 -9.58
C ASP A 23 -11.83 -11.38 -9.87
N LYS A 24 -10.92 -11.24 -10.83
CA LYS A 24 -9.96 -12.30 -11.18
C LYS A 24 -8.85 -12.39 -10.14
N ALA A 25 -8.41 -13.60 -9.86
CA ALA A 25 -7.23 -13.84 -9.02
C ALA A 25 -5.96 -13.24 -9.69
N HIS A 26 -5.82 -13.43 -11.01
CA HIS A 26 -4.79 -12.83 -11.84
C HIS A 26 -5.43 -11.79 -12.77
N LYS A 27 -5.13 -10.53 -12.54
CA LYS A 27 -5.72 -9.43 -13.29
C LYS A 27 -5.09 -9.32 -14.68
N THR A 28 -5.93 -9.13 -15.68
CA THR A 28 -5.48 -9.02 -17.08
C THR A 28 -4.98 -7.62 -17.39
N TYR A 29 -5.69 -6.61 -16.91
CA TYR A 29 -5.45 -5.21 -17.27
C TYR A 29 -4.81 -4.40 -16.15
N ALA A 30 -5.01 -4.76 -14.90
CA ALA A 30 -4.34 -4.11 -13.80
C ALA A 30 -2.88 -4.56 -13.75
N SER A 31 -1.97 -3.73 -14.25
CA SER A 31 -0.53 -3.95 -14.18
C SER A 31 0.05 -3.66 -12.78
N TYR A 32 -0.79 -3.29 -11.83
CA TYR A 32 -0.41 -2.96 -10.46
C TYR A 32 -1.41 -3.55 -9.46
N ASN A 33 -0.93 -3.81 -8.28
CA ASN A 33 -1.77 -4.21 -7.15
C ASN A 33 -2.26 -2.95 -6.43
N LEU A 34 -3.55 -2.65 -6.52
CA LEU A 34 -4.14 -1.46 -5.93
C LEU A 34 -3.89 -1.32 -4.41
N PRO A 35 -4.04 -2.35 -3.58
CA PRO A 35 -3.66 -2.29 -2.18
C PRO A 35 -2.19 -1.91 -1.94
N SER A 36 -1.27 -2.37 -2.78
CA SER A 36 0.15 -2.00 -2.68
C SER A 36 0.40 -0.53 -2.99
N VAL A 37 -0.33 0.04 -3.95
CA VAL A 37 -0.29 1.48 -4.24
C VAL A 37 -0.79 2.27 -3.04
N TYR A 38 -1.90 1.86 -2.43
CA TYR A 38 -2.39 2.49 -1.20
C TYR A 38 -1.44 2.29 -0.02
N ALA A 39 -0.79 1.14 0.11
CA ALA A 39 0.23 0.93 1.13
C ALA A 39 1.37 1.95 0.99
N LEU A 40 1.88 2.14 -0.24
CA LEU A 40 2.88 3.15 -0.52
C LEU A 40 2.41 4.57 -0.14
N MET A 41 1.23 4.96 -0.62
CA MET A 41 0.70 6.31 -0.43
C MET A 41 0.33 6.61 1.03
N LEU A 42 -0.35 5.67 1.70
CA LEU A 42 -0.86 5.86 3.07
C LEU A 42 0.25 5.80 4.12
N THR A 43 1.38 5.17 3.83
CA THR A 43 2.51 5.08 4.76
C THR A 43 3.59 6.12 4.50
N ASN A 44 3.56 6.79 3.34
CA ASN A 44 4.54 7.81 2.99
C ASN A 44 4.43 9.06 3.88
N LYS A 45 5.59 9.62 4.24
CA LYS A 45 5.71 10.79 5.11
C LYS A 45 5.14 12.05 4.47
N ASP A 46 5.41 12.26 3.19
CA ASP A 46 5.17 13.54 2.52
C ASP A 46 3.89 13.54 1.67
N SER A 47 3.07 12.48 1.78
CA SER A 47 1.84 12.38 1.00
C SER A 47 0.61 12.86 1.77
N VAL A 48 -0.19 13.70 1.10
CA VAL A 48 -1.59 13.97 1.48
C VAL A 48 -2.45 13.03 0.65
N THR A 49 -2.75 11.87 1.21
CA THR A 49 -3.42 10.80 0.49
C THR A 49 -4.93 10.95 0.55
N ARG A 50 -5.57 10.77 -0.60
CA ARG A 50 -7.02 10.62 -0.71
C ARG A 50 -7.33 9.19 -1.14
N VAL A 51 -8.28 8.56 -0.46
CA VAL A 51 -8.81 7.26 -0.88
C VAL A 51 -10.00 7.52 -1.81
N TYR A 52 -9.95 6.92 -2.97
CA TYR A 52 -11.03 7.04 -3.93
C TYR A 52 -12.18 6.11 -3.54
N TYR A 53 -13.39 6.64 -3.57
CA TYR A 53 -14.60 5.90 -3.19
C TYR A 53 -14.80 4.63 -4.02
N GLY A 54 -14.55 4.70 -5.33
CA GLY A 54 -14.69 3.56 -6.24
C GLY A 54 -13.72 2.41 -5.99
N ASP A 55 -12.63 2.64 -5.24
CA ASP A 55 -11.73 1.58 -4.82
C ASP A 55 -12.24 0.84 -3.57
N LEU A 56 -13.14 1.46 -2.81
CA LEU A 56 -13.78 0.86 -1.65
C LEU A 56 -15.12 0.20 -1.99
N TYR A 57 -15.94 0.84 -2.81
CA TYR A 57 -17.29 0.39 -3.11
C TYR A 57 -17.57 0.39 -4.60
N ARG A 58 -18.25 -0.65 -5.06
CA ARG A 58 -18.70 -0.74 -6.44
C ARG A 58 -19.87 0.20 -6.70
N GLU A 59 -19.84 0.82 -7.88
CA GLU A 59 -20.96 1.58 -8.39
C GLU A 59 -22.07 0.61 -8.87
N ASN A 60 -23.17 0.58 -8.16
CA ASN A 60 -24.33 -0.23 -8.52
C ASN A 60 -25.66 0.51 -8.32
N GLY A 61 -25.61 1.85 -8.28
CA GLY A 61 -26.76 2.70 -8.04
C GLY A 61 -27.18 2.85 -6.59
N HIS A 62 -26.52 2.15 -5.65
CA HIS A 62 -26.77 2.26 -4.22
C HIS A 62 -25.50 2.63 -3.48
N TYR A 63 -25.54 3.71 -2.71
CA TYR A 63 -24.40 4.18 -1.93
C TYR A 63 -23.92 3.13 -0.93
N MET A 64 -22.62 2.81 -0.98
CA MET A 64 -21.95 1.87 -0.08
C MET A 64 -22.54 0.44 -0.04
N ALA A 65 -23.31 0.05 -1.06
CA ALA A 65 -24.04 -1.22 -1.02
C ALA A 65 -23.15 -2.44 -1.23
N LYS A 66 -22.09 -2.32 -2.03
CA LYS A 66 -21.23 -3.45 -2.36
C LYS A 66 -19.76 -3.07 -2.26
N LYS A 67 -19.03 -3.71 -1.37
CA LYS A 67 -17.58 -3.56 -1.24
C LYS A 67 -16.85 -4.11 -2.46
N THR A 68 -15.72 -3.47 -2.80
CA THR A 68 -14.76 -4.05 -3.74
C THR A 68 -13.93 -5.13 -3.07
N PRO A 69 -13.21 -5.98 -3.82
CA PRO A 69 -12.24 -6.92 -3.24
C PRO A 69 -11.09 -6.23 -2.48
N TYR A 70 -10.89 -4.95 -2.70
CA TYR A 70 -9.81 -4.16 -2.08
C TYR A 70 -10.22 -3.48 -0.77
N PHE A 71 -11.51 -3.48 -0.44
CA PHE A 71 -12.05 -2.73 0.70
C PHE A 71 -11.30 -3.05 1.99
N ASP A 72 -11.21 -4.31 2.36
CA ASP A 72 -10.65 -4.71 3.66
C ASP A 72 -9.16 -4.37 3.77
N ALA A 73 -8.42 -4.51 2.66
CA ALA A 73 -7.01 -4.13 2.61
C ALA A 73 -6.83 -2.61 2.77
N ILE A 74 -7.63 -1.80 2.07
CA ILE A 74 -7.56 -0.33 2.14
C ILE A 74 -8.01 0.16 3.52
N ASP A 75 -9.10 -0.38 4.10
CA ASP A 75 -9.56 -0.03 5.44
C ASP A 75 -8.50 -0.36 6.50
N THR A 76 -7.85 -1.52 6.38
CA THR A 76 -6.74 -1.91 7.25
C THR A 76 -5.57 -0.92 7.16
N LEU A 77 -5.21 -0.49 5.97
CA LEU A 77 -4.15 0.50 5.74
C LEU A 77 -4.52 1.88 6.31
N LEU A 78 -5.78 2.30 6.18
CA LEU A 78 -6.27 3.55 6.78
C LEU A 78 -6.16 3.50 8.32
N ARG A 79 -6.56 2.41 8.93
CA ARG A 79 -6.42 2.20 10.39
C ARG A 79 -4.96 2.17 10.81
N ALA A 80 -4.11 1.49 10.05
CA ALA A 80 -2.67 1.45 10.29
C ALA A 80 -2.05 2.86 10.18
N ARG A 81 -2.46 3.66 9.18
CA ARG A 81 -2.02 5.05 9.05
C ARG A 81 -2.35 5.86 10.29
N ILE A 82 -3.57 5.78 10.77
CA ILE A 82 -4.01 6.53 11.96
C ILE A 82 -3.23 6.09 13.20
N LYS A 83 -2.96 4.80 13.32
CA LYS A 83 -2.41 4.22 14.55
C LYS A 83 -0.87 4.24 14.61
N TYR A 84 -0.19 4.07 13.47
CA TYR A 84 1.27 3.77 13.47
C TYR A 84 2.11 4.73 12.63
N VAL A 85 1.51 5.39 11.62
CA VAL A 85 2.30 6.17 10.65
C VAL A 85 2.63 7.54 11.19
N ALA A 86 3.84 7.70 11.71
CA ALA A 86 4.40 8.97 12.19
C ALA A 86 5.92 8.97 12.14
N GLY A 87 6.51 10.11 12.41
CA GLY A 87 7.96 10.29 12.50
C GLY A 87 8.69 10.29 11.16
N GLY A 88 9.99 10.13 11.22
CA GLY A 88 10.85 10.03 10.05
C GLY A 88 10.57 8.82 9.19
N GLN A 89 11.08 8.84 7.97
CA GLN A 89 10.95 7.72 7.02
C GLN A 89 12.29 7.41 6.36
N THR A 90 12.57 6.12 6.22
CA THR A 90 13.61 5.60 5.33
C THR A 90 12.99 4.58 4.40
N SER A 91 13.33 4.68 3.12
CA SER A 91 12.87 3.71 2.12
C SER A 91 14.04 3.28 1.25
N TYR A 92 14.09 2.00 0.91
CA TYR A 92 15.09 1.43 0.02
C TYR A 92 14.53 0.19 -0.67
N ILE A 93 15.18 -0.19 -1.78
CA ILE A 93 14.88 -1.44 -2.46
C ILE A 93 15.78 -2.53 -1.90
N HIS A 94 15.19 -3.64 -1.52
CA HIS A 94 15.89 -4.86 -1.13
C HIS A 94 15.69 -5.92 -2.24
N ASN A 95 16.78 -6.48 -2.71
CA ASN A 95 16.73 -7.52 -3.73
C ASN A 95 16.95 -8.88 -3.06
N LEU A 96 15.96 -9.75 -3.13
CA LEU A 96 15.98 -11.09 -2.53
C LEU A 96 16.81 -12.11 -3.32
N ALA A 97 17.14 -11.85 -4.57
CA ALA A 97 17.80 -12.82 -5.45
C ALA A 97 19.16 -12.37 -6.00
N GLY A 98 19.70 -11.26 -5.49
CA GLY A 98 20.90 -10.68 -6.11
C GLY A 98 20.59 -9.91 -7.40
N ASP A 99 21.59 -9.70 -8.23
CA ASP A 99 21.54 -8.73 -9.31
C ASP A 99 20.60 -9.10 -10.47
N GLY A 100 19.90 -8.10 -10.94
CA GLY A 100 19.38 -7.99 -12.27
C GLY A 100 18.17 -8.85 -12.60
N VAL A 101 17.01 -8.20 -12.59
CA VAL A 101 15.76 -8.85 -12.97
C VAL A 101 15.32 -8.35 -14.33
N SER A 102 15.07 -9.29 -15.23
CA SER A 102 14.72 -9.00 -16.61
C SER A 102 13.21 -8.90 -16.89
N SER A 103 12.36 -9.37 -15.98
CA SER A 103 10.91 -9.34 -16.16
C SER A 103 10.16 -9.14 -14.86
N ALA A 104 8.91 -8.64 -14.95
CA ALA A 104 8.06 -8.47 -13.78
C ALA A 104 7.73 -9.79 -13.05
N LYS A 105 7.77 -10.92 -13.75
CA LYS A 105 7.52 -12.24 -13.16
C LYS A 105 8.70 -12.75 -12.33
N ASP A 106 9.91 -12.34 -12.72
CA ASP A 106 11.14 -12.75 -12.05
C ASP A 106 11.62 -11.68 -11.06
N ASN A 107 10.84 -10.60 -10.90
CA ASN A 107 11.19 -9.53 -9.99
C ASN A 107 11.12 -10.00 -8.55
N LYS A 108 12.26 -9.97 -7.87
CA LYS A 108 12.42 -10.26 -6.46
C LYS A 108 12.78 -9.03 -5.64
N GLU A 109 12.55 -7.86 -6.18
CA GLU A 109 12.75 -6.61 -5.47
C GLU A 109 11.57 -6.32 -4.55
N VAL A 110 11.90 -5.88 -3.35
CA VAL A 110 10.95 -5.46 -2.34
C VAL A 110 11.26 -4.04 -1.92
N LEU A 111 10.30 -3.15 -2.04
CA LEU A 111 10.39 -1.84 -1.43
C LEU A 111 10.20 -2.01 0.09
N VAL A 112 11.24 -1.67 0.82
CA VAL A 112 11.22 -1.61 2.28
C VAL A 112 11.04 -0.16 2.68
N SER A 113 10.01 0.15 3.44
CA SER A 113 9.72 1.49 3.94
C SER A 113 9.47 1.44 5.44
N VAL A 114 10.27 2.20 6.19
CA VAL A 114 10.20 2.27 7.65
C VAL A 114 9.73 3.66 8.07
N ARG A 115 8.69 3.71 8.87
CA ARG A 115 8.29 4.89 9.64
C ARG A 115 8.73 4.66 11.08
N TYR A 116 9.53 5.57 11.60
CA TYR A 116 10.18 5.37 12.91
C TYR A 116 9.26 5.62 14.11
N GLY A 117 8.04 6.06 13.85
CA GLY A 117 7.17 6.48 14.94
C GLY A 117 7.46 7.89 15.42
N GLN A 118 6.61 8.37 16.31
CA GLN A 118 6.79 9.68 16.93
C GLN A 118 7.89 9.59 17.97
N ASP A 119 8.73 10.64 18.04
CA ASP A 119 9.75 10.73 19.08
C ASP A 119 9.10 10.89 20.46
N LEU A 120 9.34 9.94 21.33
CA LEU A 120 8.87 9.95 22.72
C LEU A 120 9.42 11.12 23.55
N MET A 121 10.47 11.78 23.05
CA MET A 121 11.08 12.95 23.70
C MET A 121 10.34 14.25 23.39
N SER A 122 9.37 14.26 22.50
CA SER A 122 8.53 15.43 22.25
C SER A 122 7.62 15.67 23.43
N LYS A 123 7.81 16.81 24.09
CA LYS A 123 7.02 17.19 25.29
C LYS A 123 5.50 17.33 25.03
N THR A 124 5.11 17.39 23.78
CA THR A 124 3.70 17.43 23.37
C THR A 124 3.03 16.06 23.42
N ASP A 125 3.80 15.00 23.63
CA ASP A 125 3.32 13.62 23.64
C ASP A 125 3.01 13.07 25.04
N THR A 126 3.13 13.87 26.08
CA THR A 126 2.75 13.43 27.45
C THR A 126 1.26 13.13 27.59
N GLU A 127 0.43 13.69 26.73
CA GLU A 127 -0.99 13.32 26.59
C GLU A 127 -1.20 12.18 25.59
N GLY A 128 -0.17 11.76 24.87
CA GLY A 128 -0.19 10.89 23.70
C GLY A 128 -0.38 9.42 23.97
N GLY A 129 -0.49 8.98 25.20
CA GLY A 129 -0.73 7.56 25.52
C GLY A 129 -1.93 6.94 24.83
N LYS A 130 -2.90 7.75 24.43
CA LYS A 130 -4.10 7.32 23.70
C LYS A 130 -3.95 7.47 22.18
N TYR A 131 -3.11 8.40 21.72
CA TYR A 131 -2.97 8.76 20.30
C TYR A 131 -1.52 8.74 19.81
N GLY A 132 -0.57 8.41 20.69
CA GLY A 132 0.84 8.34 20.37
C GLY A 132 1.10 7.26 19.33
N ARG A 133 1.74 7.63 18.23
CA ARG A 133 2.13 6.71 17.14
C ARG A 133 3.58 6.29 17.33
N ASN A 134 3.90 5.78 18.51
CA ASN A 134 5.28 5.56 18.94
C ASN A 134 5.91 4.31 18.32
N SER A 135 5.06 3.32 17.98
CA SER A 135 5.53 2.01 17.52
C SER A 135 6.19 2.05 16.13
N GLY A 136 5.92 3.08 15.35
CA GLY A 136 6.34 3.09 13.96
C GLY A 136 5.65 2.03 13.10
N MET A 137 6.11 1.88 11.86
CA MET A 137 5.55 0.92 10.92
C MET A 137 6.59 0.49 9.90
N LEU A 138 6.71 -0.81 9.70
CA LEU A 138 7.40 -1.40 8.56
C LEU A 138 6.38 -1.73 7.47
N THR A 139 6.67 -1.28 6.25
CA THR A 139 5.89 -1.61 5.06
C THR A 139 6.80 -2.30 4.06
N LEU A 140 6.41 -3.49 3.61
CA LEU A 140 7.08 -4.25 2.57
C LEU A 140 6.13 -4.33 1.37
N ILE A 141 6.60 -3.88 0.22
CA ILE A 141 5.81 -3.86 -1.02
C ILE A 141 6.60 -4.53 -2.12
N ALA A 142 6.03 -5.59 -2.68
CA ALA A 142 6.54 -6.23 -3.88
C ALA A 142 5.53 -6.10 -5.03
N ASN A 143 6.03 -5.94 -6.24
CA ASN A 143 5.19 -5.87 -7.44
C ASN A 143 5.11 -7.21 -8.19
N ASN A 144 5.58 -8.28 -7.56
CA ASN A 144 5.49 -9.63 -8.09
C ASN A 144 4.49 -10.42 -7.24
N PRO A 145 3.30 -10.78 -7.78
CA PRO A 145 2.29 -11.52 -7.03
C PRO A 145 2.73 -12.95 -6.69
N ASP A 146 3.69 -13.47 -7.41
CA ASP A 146 4.23 -14.83 -7.22
C ASP A 146 5.49 -14.85 -6.34
N LEU A 147 5.88 -13.69 -5.80
CA LEU A 147 7.03 -13.60 -4.92
C LEU A 147 6.82 -14.46 -3.67
N LYS A 148 7.74 -15.39 -3.47
CA LYS A 148 7.81 -16.21 -2.26
C LYS A 148 9.20 -16.08 -1.67
N LEU A 149 9.27 -15.89 -0.37
CA LEU A 149 10.52 -16.03 0.36
C LEU A 149 10.90 -17.51 0.40
N ALA A 150 12.18 -17.80 0.16
CA ALA A 150 12.70 -19.13 0.37
C ALA A 150 12.77 -19.44 1.88
N ASP A 151 12.73 -20.72 2.24
CA ASP A 151 12.86 -21.12 3.64
C ASP A 151 14.20 -20.63 4.21
N GLY A 152 14.12 -19.91 5.32
CA GLY A 152 15.28 -19.29 5.95
C GLY A 152 15.73 -17.95 5.35
N GLU A 153 15.11 -17.47 4.29
CA GLU A 153 15.37 -16.15 3.76
C GLU A 153 14.79 -15.06 4.66
N THR A 154 15.59 -14.06 4.97
CA THR A 154 15.21 -13.00 5.91
C THR A 154 15.55 -11.62 5.36
N ILE A 155 14.71 -10.65 5.70
CA ILE A 155 15.01 -9.24 5.49
C ILE A 155 15.27 -8.62 6.86
N THR A 156 16.48 -8.13 7.08
CA THR A 156 16.83 -7.40 8.30
C THR A 156 16.55 -5.92 8.10
N VAL A 157 15.71 -5.35 8.96
CA VAL A 157 15.28 -3.95 8.86
C VAL A 157 15.66 -3.20 10.14
N ASN A 158 16.28 -2.04 9.97
CA ASN A 158 16.58 -1.15 11.09
C ASN A 158 15.36 -0.27 11.39
N MET A 159 14.72 -0.52 12.52
CA MET A 159 13.56 0.27 12.99
C MET A 159 13.93 1.54 13.75
N GLY A 160 15.22 1.86 13.88
CA GLY A 160 15.71 3.03 14.60
C GLY A 160 15.96 2.80 16.08
N ALA A 161 16.64 3.78 16.70
CA ALA A 161 17.10 3.66 18.10
C ALA A 161 15.96 3.62 19.12
N ALA A 162 14.82 4.23 18.80
CA ALA A 162 13.64 4.25 19.66
C ALA A 162 13.04 2.85 19.92
N HIS A 163 13.34 1.88 19.04
CA HIS A 163 12.82 0.52 19.12
C HIS A 163 13.89 -0.49 19.60
N LYS A 164 14.98 0.00 20.16
CA LYS A 164 16.02 -0.87 20.70
C LYS A 164 15.48 -1.61 21.93
N ASN A 165 15.55 -2.94 21.90
CA ASN A 165 15.09 -3.84 22.95
C ASN A 165 13.56 -3.94 23.13
N GLN A 166 12.79 -3.68 22.06
CA GLN A 166 11.35 -3.98 22.03
C GLN A 166 11.08 -5.32 21.36
#